data_48342d67800caa94470bd3b988c6f3aa
#
_entry.id   48342d67800caa94470bd3b988c6f3aa
#
_cell.length_a   1.000
_cell.length_b   1.000
_cell.length_c   1.000
_cell.angle_alpha   90.00
_cell.angle_beta   90.00
_cell.angle_gamma   90.00
#
_symmetry.space_group_name_H-M   'P 1'
#
loop_
_entity.id
_entity.type
_entity.pdbx_description
1 polymer ?
#
loop_
_entity_poly.entity_id
_entity_poly.type
_entity_poly.pdbx_seq_one_letter_code
_entity_poly.pdbx_strand_id
1 'polypeptide(L)'
;MQTSILFDSVRAKQIQATDIFGTLTRAADYAKASRNRGTTLLLLSDMINETPEVEMTSMQEIPGRTWIRERAASRRIPSLTGVCVVVAGADVSSERGAAIRDFWNKYFEAAGTVVSSDNYRNMISDPSEVNCN
;
A
#
# COMPACT_ATOMS: atom_id res chain seq x y z
N MET A 1 -14.99 3.07 -3.93
CA MET A 1 -14.78 1.77 -3.26
C MET A 1 -13.37 1.29 -3.53
N GLN A 2 -12.75 0.74 -2.54
CA GLN A 2 -11.36 0.31 -2.64
C GLN A 2 -11.29 -1.20 -2.59
N THR A 3 -10.53 -1.76 -3.49
CA THR A 3 -10.38 -3.20 -3.60
C THR A 3 -8.91 -3.56 -3.57
N SER A 4 -8.54 -4.46 -2.70
CA SER A 4 -7.18 -4.98 -2.61
C SER A 4 -7.17 -6.43 -3.05
N ILE A 5 -6.18 -6.78 -3.84
CA ILE A 5 -6.03 -8.12 -4.36
C ILE A 5 -4.64 -8.64 -4.01
N LEU A 6 -4.60 -9.81 -3.38
CA LEU A 6 -3.37 -10.52 -3.11
C LEU A 6 -3.21 -11.62 -4.15
N PHE A 7 -2.07 -11.62 -4.84
CA PHE A 7 -1.75 -12.63 -5.84
C PHE A 7 -0.62 -13.52 -5.35
N ASP A 8 -0.80 -14.81 -5.52
CA ASP A 8 0.29 -15.74 -5.57
C ASP A 8 0.22 -16.47 -6.90
N SER A 9 0.99 -17.50 -7.09
CA SER A 9 1.03 -18.23 -8.35
C SER A 9 -0.27 -18.96 -8.69
N VAL A 10 -1.18 -19.10 -7.73
CA VAL A 10 -2.36 -19.95 -7.86
C VAL A 10 -3.65 -19.21 -7.56
N ARG A 11 -3.59 -18.15 -6.79
CA ARG A 11 -4.76 -17.64 -6.13
C ARG A 11 -4.74 -16.12 -5.99
N ALA A 12 -5.87 -15.51 -6.19
CA ALA A 12 -6.07 -14.10 -5.87
C ALA A 12 -7.20 -14.00 -4.86
N LYS A 13 -7.02 -13.19 -3.85
CA LYS A 13 -8.05 -12.88 -2.88
C LYS A 13 -8.38 -11.40 -2.96
N GLN A 14 -9.62 -11.10 -3.24
CA GLN A 14 -10.10 -9.73 -3.31
C GLN A 14 -10.62 -9.30 -1.94
N ILE A 15 -10.19 -8.13 -1.51
CA ILE A 15 -10.62 -7.55 -0.24
C ILE A 15 -11.14 -6.16 -0.51
N GLN A 16 -12.38 -5.90 -0.11
CA GLN A 16 -12.92 -4.55 -0.13
C GLN A 16 -12.51 -3.87 1.16
N ALA A 17 -11.86 -2.71 1.04
CA ALA A 17 -11.37 -2.03 2.21
C ALA A 17 -11.28 -0.53 2.01
N THR A 18 -11.71 0.23 3.01
CA THR A 18 -11.22 1.55 3.27
C THR A 18 -10.10 1.50 4.31
N ASP A 19 -9.86 0.32 4.88
CA ASP A 19 -8.79 0.07 5.85
C ASP A 19 -7.54 -0.45 5.13
N ILE A 20 -6.76 0.47 4.60
CA ILE A 20 -5.52 0.13 3.89
C ILE A 20 -4.51 -0.48 4.86
N PHE A 21 -4.41 0.04 6.08
CA PHE A 21 -3.46 -0.48 7.08
C PHE A 21 -3.72 -1.94 7.40
N GLY A 22 -4.99 -2.29 7.61
CA GLY A 22 -5.37 -3.68 7.87
C GLY A 22 -5.05 -4.60 6.69
N THR A 23 -5.27 -4.11 5.47
CA THR A 23 -4.94 -4.85 4.26
C THR A 23 -3.44 -5.12 4.18
N LEU A 24 -2.61 -4.12 4.48
CA LEU A 24 -1.15 -4.28 4.45
C LEU A 24 -0.66 -5.26 5.51
N THR A 25 -1.29 -5.26 6.68
CA THR A 25 -0.98 -6.24 7.73
C THR A 25 -1.29 -7.66 7.27
N ARG A 26 -2.44 -7.87 6.65
CA ARG A 26 -2.80 -9.19 6.10
C ARG A 26 -1.87 -9.61 4.99
N ALA A 27 -1.45 -8.67 4.14
CA ALA A 27 -0.50 -8.95 3.07
C ALA A 27 0.86 -9.37 3.63
N ALA A 28 1.31 -8.72 4.70
CA ALA A 28 2.56 -9.06 5.36
C ALA A 28 2.51 -10.47 5.95
N ASP A 29 1.39 -10.82 6.58
CA ASP A 29 1.19 -12.16 7.14
C ASP A 29 1.20 -13.22 6.04
N TYR A 30 0.54 -12.93 4.94
CA TYR A 30 0.53 -13.84 3.78
C TYR A 30 1.93 -14.03 3.21
N ALA A 31 2.67 -12.96 3.02
CA ALA A 31 4.03 -13.02 2.48
C ALA A 31 4.96 -13.82 3.38
N LYS A 32 4.81 -13.64 4.69
CA LYS A 32 5.59 -14.38 5.68
C LYS A 32 5.31 -15.88 5.61
N ALA A 33 4.05 -16.25 5.45
CA ALA A 33 3.64 -17.66 5.32
C ALA A 33 4.12 -18.27 3.99
N SER A 34 4.26 -17.45 2.95
CA SER A 34 4.72 -17.92 1.63
C SER A 34 6.24 -18.13 1.57
N ARG A 35 6.97 -17.63 2.53
CA ARG A 35 8.44 -17.76 2.65
C ARG A 35 9.13 -17.37 1.33
N ASN A 36 10.09 -18.14 0.86
CA ASN A 36 10.97 -17.85 -0.26
C ASN A 36 10.31 -17.55 -1.61
N ARG A 37 9.01 -17.36 -1.66
CA ARG A 37 8.31 -16.96 -2.87
C ARG A 37 8.16 -15.47 -2.93
N GLY A 38 8.39 -14.91 -4.09
CA GLY A 38 8.06 -13.51 -4.31
C GLY A 38 6.56 -13.30 -4.17
N THR A 39 6.18 -12.24 -3.49
CA THR A 39 4.78 -11.87 -3.31
C THR A 39 4.56 -10.52 -3.97
N THR A 40 3.54 -10.43 -4.81
CA THR A 40 3.09 -9.16 -5.37
C THR A 40 1.74 -8.82 -4.77
N LEU A 41 1.63 -7.63 -4.20
CA LEU A 41 0.39 -7.10 -3.68
C LEU A 41 -0.12 -6.04 -4.64
N LEU A 42 -1.25 -6.32 -5.27
CA LEU A 42 -1.91 -5.34 -6.14
C LEU A 42 -3.04 -4.68 -5.37
N LEU A 43 -2.90 -3.39 -5.14
CA LEU A 43 -3.91 -2.57 -4.49
C LEU A 43 -4.71 -1.81 -5.56
N LEU A 44 -5.94 -2.22 -5.79
CA LEU A 44 -6.87 -1.49 -6.66
C LEU A 44 -7.62 -0.48 -5.78
N SER A 45 -7.01 0.67 -5.58
CA SER A 45 -7.43 1.59 -4.55
C SER A 45 -6.99 3.01 -4.87
N ASP A 46 -7.77 3.99 -4.41
CA ASP A 46 -7.36 5.40 -4.43
C ASP A 46 -6.39 5.72 -3.29
N MET A 47 -6.14 4.76 -2.41
CA MET A 47 -5.23 4.88 -1.26
C MET A 47 -5.70 5.88 -0.20
N ILE A 48 -6.97 6.23 -0.22
CA ILE A 48 -7.56 7.09 0.81
C ILE A 48 -8.04 6.19 1.95
N ASN A 49 -7.25 6.12 3.01
CA ASN A 49 -7.64 5.34 4.19
C ASN A 49 -8.77 6.04 4.94
N GLU A 50 -9.81 5.30 5.28
CA GLU A 50 -10.98 5.85 5.94
C GLU A 50 -11.37 4.95 7.11
N THR A 51 -10.63 5.09 8.19
CA THR A 51 -10.91 4.38 9.44
C THR A 51 -11.01 5.39 10.58
N PRO A 52 -11.61 5.03 11.72
CA PRO A 52 -11.67 5.94 12.86
C PRO A 52 -10.29 6.41 13.32
N GLU A 53 -9.27 5.59 13.14
CA GLU A 53 -7.91 5.93 13.54
C GLU A 53 -7.26 6.92 12.58
N VAL A 54 -7.45 6.73 11.29
CA VAL A 54 -6.84 7.59 10.26
C VAL A 54 -7.84 7.82 9.15
N GLU A 55 -8.24 9.07 9.00
CA GLU A 55 -9.20 9.51 7.98
C GLU A 55 -8.51 10.46 7.03
N MET A 56 -8.27 10.03 5.79
CA MET A 56 -7.48 10.80 4.82
C MET A 56 -8.30 11.60 3.82
N THR A 57 -9.58 11.76 4.05
CA THR A 57 -10.42 12.56 3.13
C THR A 57 -10.08 14.04 3.16
N SER A 58 -9.47 14.51 4.24
CA SER A 58 -8.96 15.88 4.38
C SER A 58 -7.44 15.87 4.40
N MET A 59 -6.82 16.79 3.66
CA MET A 59 -5.35 16.91 3.64
C MET A 59 -4.78 17.19 5.03
N GLN A 60 -5.49 17.94 5.85
CA GLN A 60 -5.02 18.27 7.19
C GLN A 60 -4.96 17.06 8.11
N GLU A 61 -5.70 16.01 7.79
CA GLU A 61 -5.78 14.80 8.61
C GLU A 61 -4.84 13.69 8.15
N ILE A 62 -4.11 13.90 7.06
CA ILE A 62 -3.10 12.95 6.61
C ILE A 62 -1.93 12.99 7.59
N PRO A 63 -1.59 11.86 8.22
CA PRO A 63 -0.51 11.84 9.22
C PRO A 63 0.84 12.21 8.61
N GLY A 64 1.70 12.77 9.42
CA GLY A 64 3.05 13.14 9.01
C GLY A 64 4.10 12.10 9.37
N ARG A 65 5.35 12.49 9.13
CA ARG A 65 6.51 11.63 9.40
C ARG A 65 6.61 11.18 10.85
N THR A 66 6.27 12.06 11.79
CA THR A 66 6.33 11.74 13.22
C THR A 66 5.39 10.59 13.57
N TRP A 67 4.18 10.61 13.01
CA TRP A 67 3.23 9.53 13.22
C TRP A 67 3.78 8.19 12.74
N ILE A 68 4.38 8.17 11.54
CA ILE A 68 4.97 6.95 10.98
C ILE A 68 6.12 6.47 11.87
N ARG A 69 6.96 7.39 12.32
CA ARG A 69 8.11 7.07 13.16
C ARG A 69 7.68 6.47 14.49
N GLU A 70 6.66 7.04 15.12
CA GLU A 70 6.14 6.53 16.39
C GLU A 70 5.51 5.16 16.21
N ARG A 71 4.81 4.96 15.10
CA ARG A 71 4.18 3.69 14.81
C ARG A 71 5.23 2.60 14.54
N ALA A 72 6.30 2.95 13.85
CA ALA A 72 7.42 2.04 13.63
C ALA A 72 8.11 1.69 14.96
N ALA A 73 8.32 2.67 15.83
CA ALA A 73 8.95 2.45 17.13
C ALA A 73 8.11 1.53 18.02
N SER A 74 6.80 1.58 17.91
CA SER A 74 5.90 0.71 18.68
C SER A 74 5.61 -0.62 17.96
N ARG A 75 6.32 -0.90 16.87
CA ARG A 75 6.21 -2.16 16.09
C ARG A 75 4.82 -2.39 15.53
N ARG A 76 4.16 -1.33 15.10
CA ARG A 76 2.83 -1.42 14.51
C ARG A 76 2.82 -1.23 12.99
N ILE A 77 4.00 -1.19 12.37
CA ILE A 77 4.12 -1.22 10.91
C ILE A 77 4.54 -2.64 10.52
N PRO A 78 3.74 -3.33 9.70
CA PRO A 78 4.09 -4.68 9.27
C PRO A 78 5.32 -4.67 8.37
N SER A 79 6.05 -5.76 8.33
CA SER A 79 7.18 -5.91 7.41
C SER A 79 6.65 -6.33 6.05
N LEU A 80 6.95 -5.53 5.03
CA LEU A 80 6.65 -5.85 3.65
C LEU A 80 7.93 -6.09 2.84
N THR A 81 9.00 -6.45 3.55
CA THR A 81 10.27 -6.79 2.91
C THR A 81 10.06 -7.97 1.96
N GLY A 82 10.50 -7.80 0.72
CA GLY A 82 10.32 -8.83 -0.32
C GLY A 82 8.96 -8.81 -1.00
N VAL A 83 8.07 -7.93 -0.59
CA VAL A 83 6.76 -7.77 -1.24
C VAL A 83 6.85 -6.66 -2.28
N CYS A 84 6.46 -6.96 -3.51
CA CYS A 84 6.32 -5.94 -4.54
C CYS A 84 4.92 -5.34 -4.43
N VAL A 85 4.81 -4.10 -4.03
CA VAL A 85 3.53 -3.41 -3.90
C VAL A 85 3.25 -2.62 -5.17
N VAL A 86 2.07 -2.83 -5.72
CA VAL A 86 1.61 -2.15 -6.94
C VAL A 86 0.26 -1.51 -6.63
N VAL A 87 0.15 -0.23 -6.90
CA VAL A 87 -1.09 0.53 -6.67
C VAL A 87 -1.65 0.99 -8.00
N ALA A 88 -2.92 0.68 -8.24
CA ALA A 88 -3.68 1.15 -9.38
C ALA A 88 -4.99 1.77 -8.89
N GLY A 89 -5.34 2.92 -9.40
CA GLY A 89 -6.53 3.66 -8.99
C GLY A 89 -6.23 4.92 -8.19
N ALA A 90 -4.95 5.19 -7.94
CA ALA A 90 -4.56 6.36 -7.16
C ALA A 90 -4.62 7.64 -8.01
N ASP A 91 -4.99 8.73 -7.37
CA ASP A 91 -4.89 10.04 -7.98
C ASP A 91 -3.43 10.49 -7.90
N VAL A 92 -2.79 10.68 -9.05
CA VAL A 92 -1.38 11.09 -9.12
C VAL A 92 -1.23 12.53 -9.61
N SER A 93 -2.33 13.26 -9.80
CA SER A 93 -2.28 14.58 -10.42
C SER A 93 -2.73 15.70 -9.50
N SER A 94 -3.58 15.45 -8.51
CA SER A 94 -4.05 16.51 -7.62
C SER A 94 -3.10 16.71 -6.45
N GLU A 95 -3.25 17.87 -5.81
CA GLU A 95 -2.48 18.20 -4.62
C GLU A 95 -2.74 17.22 -3.48
N ARG A 96 -4.00 16.85 -3.28
CA ARG A 96 -4.36 15.85 -2.28
C ARG A 96 -3.78 14.49 -2.62
N GLY A 97 -3.86 14.10 -3.88
CA GLY A 97 -3.28 12.84 -4.34
C GLY A 97 -1.77 12.77 -4.09
N ALA A 98 -1.07 13.88 -4.31
CA ALA A 98 0.36 13.97 -4.05
C ALA A 98 0.67 13.82 -2.55
N ALA A 99 -0.15 14.43 -1.70
CA ALA A 99 0.03 14.33 -0.25
C ALA A 99 -0.22 12.90 0.25
N ILE A 100 -1.24 12.24 -0.28
CA ILE A 100 -1.55 10.85 0.06
C ILE A 100 -0.43 9.93 -0.40
N ARG A 101 0.07 10.13 -1.62
CA ARG A 101 1.19 9.37 -2.14
C ARG A 101 2.45 9.55 -1.30
N ASP A 102 2.75 10.77 -0.89
CA ASP A 102 3.91 11.05 -0.06
C ASP A 102 3.83 10.30 1.27
N PHE A 103 2.64 10.29 1.89
CA PHE A 103 2.43 9.51 3.11
C PHE A 103 2.73 8.04 2.88
N TRP A 104 2.13 7.43 1.84
CA TRP A 104 2.29 6.01 1.60
C TRP A 104 3.71 5.64 1.21
N ASN A 105 4.41 6.50 0.47
CA ASN A 105 5.81 6.24 0.16
C ASN A 105 6.65 6.12 1.43
N LYS A 106 6.40 7.00 2.38
CA LYS A 106 7.10 6.95 3.68
C LYS A 106 6.70 5.73 4.50
N TYR A 107 5.42 5.38 4.47
CA TYR A 107 4.92 4.22 5.18
C TYR A 107 5.52 2.93 4.61
N PHE A 108 5.51 2.77 3.29
CA PHE A 108 6.09 1.60 2.65
C PHE A 108 7.59 1.50 2.92
N GLU A 109 8.30 2.61 2.89
CA GLU A 109 9.72 2.63 3.21
C GLU A 109 9.95 2.13 4.64
N ALA A 110 9.16 2.59 5.59
CA ALA A 110 9.23 2.11 6.97
C ALA A 110 8.87 0.63 7.08
N ALA A 111 8.04 0.13 6.19
CA ALA A 111 7.67 -1.29 6.12
C ALA A 111 8.73 -2.15 5.41
N GLY A 112 9.74 -1.54 4.81
CA GLY A 112 10.84 -2.27 4.19
C GLY A 112 10.71 -2.47 2.70
N THR A 113 9.85 -1.73 2.03
CA THR A 113 9.70 -1.82 0.57
C THR A 113 9.63 -0.42 -0.05
N VAL A 114 10.10 -0.32 -1.28
CA VAL A 114 10.04 0.94 -2.02
C VAL A 114 9.07 0.77 -3.18
N VAL A 115 8.10 1.67 -3.27
CA VAL A 115 7.13 1.67 -4.36
C VAL A 115 7.52 2.77 -5.34
N SER A 116 8.03 2.37 -6.49
CA SER A 116 8.42 3.31 -7.53
C SER A 116 7.20 3.98 -8.18
N SER A 117 7.43 5.05 -8.92
CA SER A 117 6.36 5.71 -9.64
C SER A 117 5.70 4.80 -10.68
N ASP A 118 6.43 3.83 -11.21
CA ASP A 118 5.86 2.86 -12.15
C ASP A 118 4.82 1.97 -11.49
N ASN A 119 4.95 1.76 -10.19
CA ASN A 119 4.05 0.89 -9.43
C ASN A 119 3.02 1.66 -8.60
N TYR A 120 2.89 2.96 -8.83
CA TYR A 120 1.91 3.79 -8.14
C TYR A 120 1.22 4.67 -9.18
N ARG A 121 0.10 4.18 -9.71
CA ARG A 121 -0.54 4.79 -10.88
C ARG A 121 -2.04 4.91 -10.73
N ASN A 122 -2.60 5.77 -11.54
CA ASN A 122 -4.05 5.85 -11.69
C ASN A 122 -4.58 4.60 -12.42
N MET A 123 -3.87 4.16 -13.45
CA MET A 123 -4.27 2.99 -14.22
C MET A 123 -3.05 2.20 -14.67
N ILE A 124 -3.19 0.88 -14.63
CA ILE A 124 -2.21 -0.05 -15.19
C ILE A 124 -2.94 -0.87 -16.23
N SER A 125 -2.54 -0.73 -17.50
CA SER A 125 -3.19 -1.39 -18.63
C SER A 125 -2.51 -2.69 -19.01
N ASP A 126 -1.24 -2.85 -18.67
CA ASP A 126 -0.41 -3.97 -19.11
C ASP A 126 0.53 -4.37 -17.97
N PRO A 127 0.64 -5.68 -17.68
CA PRO A 127 1.58 -6.15 -16.65
C PRO A 127 3.03 -5.73 -16.88
N SER A 128 3.43 -5.45 -18.11
CA SER A 128 4.80 -4.99 -18.41
C SER A 128 5.09 -3.59 -17.83
N GLU A 129 4.06 -2.83 -17.47
CA GLU A 129 4.22 -1.53 -16.85
C GLU A 129 4.67 -1.64 -15.39
N VAL A 130 4.53 -2.81 -14.80
CA VAL A 130 4.84 -3.06 -13.40
C VAL A 130 6.30 -3.48 -13.26
N ASN A 131 6.97 -2.93 -12.26
CA ASN A 131 8.37 -3.25 -12.00
C ASN A 131 8.52 -3.86 -10.60
N CYS A 132 8.71 -5.18 -10.56
CA CYS A 132 8.87 -5.93 -9.30
C CYS A 132 10.29 -6.47 -9.09
N ASN A 133 11.27 -5.87 -9.73
CA ASN A 133 12.66 -6.33 -9.59
C ASN A 133 13.47 -5.47 -8.65
#